data_95705703ab4c10e08be6414323b0327a
#
_entry.id   95705703ab4c10e08be6414323b0327a
#
_cell.length_a   1.000
_cell.length_b   1.000
_cell.length_c   1.000
_cell.angle_alpha   90.00
_cell.angle_beta   90.00
_cell.angle_gamma   90.00
#
_symmetry.space_group_name_H-M   'P 1'
#
loop_
_entity.id
_entity.type
_entity.pdbx_description
1 polymer ?
#
loop_
_entity_poly.entity_id
_entity_poly.type
_entity_poly.pdbx_seq_one_letter_code
_entity_poly.pdbx_strand_id
1 'polypeptide(L)'
;MGIVIGCIMLSGSLADAYAAAQGTVEVTTLHIFGLGVDLVGFQGGIIVALLMGLVTAKLDIFFERKVPEVIRLLVSPLLTTLVSSFLLFLLIGPIGRGLASGITNVLVWMTRNLGIFGYAAFSGVQQLIVITGLHHVFGAIESQLLVDTGRNFLNPLMSVAIIAQGGAVLGYMVRNMKDAKAKELCIPSFVSVLFGITEPALFGVNIRYRYPLAGGCIGGCIGGAIVYITNLAALGFGTTVVPGIALADPAHHGYMNYVIAHVVALETGFLMTLILGTLFRKEKSNSYNLQMKWVKIYLKRFM
;
A
#
# COMPACT_ATOMS: atom_id res chain seq x y z
N MET A 1 5.61 -25.45 -4.81
CA MET A 1 5.98 -24.75 -6.06
C MET A 1 5.98 -23.23 -5.93
N GLY A 2 5.11 -22.58 -5.14
CA GLY A 2 5.07 -21.12 -5.02
C GLY A 2 6.41 -20.46 -4.64
N ILE A 3 7.18 -21.05 -3.72
CA ILE A 3 8.51 -20.54 -3.33
C ILE A 3 9.49 -20.57 -4.52
N VAL A 4 9.45 -21.62 -5.33
CA VAL A 4 10.33 -21.75 -6.52
C VAL A 4 10.02 -20.64 -7.53
N ILE A 5 8.74 -20.36 -7.78
CA ILE A 5 8.34 -19.25 -8.66
C ILE A 5 8.74 -17.90 -8.06
N GLY A 6 8.59 -17.72 -6.74
CA GLY A 6 9.08 -16.51 -6.05
C GLY A 6 10.58 -16.30 -6.24
N CYS A 7 11.41 -17.37 -6.13
CA CYS A 7 12.83 -17.31 -6.41
C CYS A 7 13.14 -16.96 -7.87
N ILE A 8 12.35 -17.48 -8.82
CA ILE A 8 12.49 -17.13 -10.25
C ILE A 8 12.16 -15.65 -10.48
N MET A 9 11.10 -15.14 -9.85
CA MET A 9 10.70 -13.72 -9.95
C MET A 9 11.78 -12.75 -9.46
N LEU A 10 12.60 -13.18 -8.49
CA LEU A 10 13.67 -12.39 -7.87
C LEU A 10 15.07 -12.86 -8.30
N SER A 11 15.17 -13.66 -9.36
CA SER A 11 16.46 -14.20 -9.83
C SER A 11 17.44 -13.09 -10.18
N GLY A 12 18.69 -13.23 -9.73
CA GLY A 12 19.79 -12.33 -10.10
C GLY A 12 20.18 -12.38 -11.59
N SER A 13 19.62 -13.33 -12.37
CA SER A 13 19.78 -13.38 -13.83
C SER A 13 18.84 -12.41 -14.56
N LEU A 14 17.89 -11.82 -13.85
CA LEU A 14 16.96 -10.81 -14.38
C LEU A 14 17.50 -9.42 -14.07
N ALA A 15 17.29 -8.47 -14.97
CA ALA A 15 17.57 -7.07 -14.68
C ALA A 15 16.74 -6.60 -13.46
N ASP A 16 17.33 -5.84 -12.57
CA ASP A 16 16.62 -5.28 -11.43
C ASP A 16 15.46 -4.37 -11.91
N ALA A 17 14.25 -4.57 -11.36
CA ALA A 17 13.05 -3.87 -11.82
C ALA A 17 13.16 -2.35 -11.62
N TYR A 18 13.80 -1.90 -10.53
CA TYR A 18 13.99 -0.48 -10.25
C TYR A 18 15.05 0.13 -11.16
N ALA A 19 16.18 -0.55 -11.36
CA ALA A 19 17.24 -0.12 -12.25
C ALA A 19 16.79 -0.09 -13.73
N ALA A 20 15.99 -1.07 -14.14
CA ALA A 20 15.38 -1.10 -15.48
C ALA A 20 14.38 0.06 -15.68
N ALA A 21 13.55 0.38 -14.66
CA ALA A 21 12.64 1.51 -14.71
C ALA A 21 13.36 2.86 -14.78
N GLN A 22 14.55 2.96 -14.21
CA GLN A 22 15.42 4.15 -14.27
C GLN A 22 16.24 4.24 -15.56
N GLY A 23 16.25 3.20 -16.40
CA GLY A 23 17.09 3.12 -17.59
C GLY A 23 18.60 3.00 -17.29
N THR A 24 18.96 2.61 -16.06
CA THR A 24 20.37 2.46 -15.63
C THR A 24 20.96 1.12 -16.00
N VAL A 25 20.11 0.14 -16.36
CA VAL A 25 20.52 -1.20 -16.80
C VAL A 25 19.82 -1.53 -18.12
N GLU A 26 20.59 -2.08 -19.07
CA GLU A 26 20.03 -2.58 -20.31
C GLU A 26 19.16 -3.82 -20.07
N VAL A 27 17.95 -3.78 -20.61
CA VAL A 27 16.98 -4.87 -20.50
C VAL A 27 17.19 -5.83 -21.68
N THR A 28 17.56 -7.07 -21.39
CA THR A 28 17.62 -8.11 -22.41
C THR A 28 16.22 -8.59 -22.77
N THR A 29 15.83 -8.45 -24.03
CA THR A 29 14.57 -8.95 -24.56
C THR A 29 14.79 -10.27 -25.29
N LEU A 30 14.16 -11.33 -24.83
CA LEU A 30 14.14 -12.63 -25.52
C LEU A 30 12.90 -12.74 -26.39
N HIS A 31 13.06 -13.26 -27.62
CA HIS A 31 11.95 -13.54 -28.51
C HIS A 31 11.52 -15.01 -28.37
N ILE A 32 10.36 -15.25 -27.78
CA ILE A 32 9.77 -16.59 -27.59
C ILE A 32 8.51 -16.67 -28.43
N PHE A 33 8.48 -17.55 -29.42
CA PHE A 33 7.37 -17.68 -30.38
C PHE A 33 6.97 -16.37 -31.07
N GLY A 34 7.93 -15.49 -31.33
CA GLY A 34 7.68 -14.18 -31.97
C GLY A 34 7.22 -13.09 -30.99
N LEU A 35 7.05 -13.39 -29.71
CA LEU A 35 6.73 -12.43 -28.67
C LEU A 35 8.02 -11.98 -27.97
N GLY A 36 8.23 -10.67 -27.87
CA GLY A 36 9.33 -10.10 -27.09
C GLY A 36 9.03 -10.21 -25.61
N VAL A 37 9.94 -10.82 -24.86
CA VAL A 37 9.86 -10.99 -23.42
C VAL A 37 11.03 -10.31 -22.78
N ASP A 38 10.77 -9.26 -22.00
CA ASP A 38 11.79 -8.54 -21.26
C ASP A 38 12.19 -9.30 -20.00
N LEU A 39 13.47 -9.61 -19.86
CA LEU A 39 14.03 -10.28 -18.71
C LEU A 39 14.24 -9.29 -17.55
N VAL A 40 13.17 -8.77 -17.02
CA VAL A 40 13.13 -7.87 -15.86
C VAL A 40 12.54 -8.61 -14.67
N GLY A 41 13.17 -8.46 -13.51
CA GLY A 41 12.70 -9.01 -12.25
C GLY A 41 11.35 -8.41 -11.82
N PHE A 42 10.78 -8.99 -10.78
CA PHE A 42 9.46 -8.59 -10.25
C PHE A 42 9.58 -8.05 -8.82
N GLN A 43 10.71 -7.38 -8.51
CA GLN A 43 10.91 -6.69 -7.24
C GLN A 43 9.78 -5.66 -7.04
N GLY A 44 9.12 -5.69 -5.88
CA GLY A 44 7.96 -4.85 -5.58
C GLY A 44 6.66 -5.24 -6.28
N GLY A 45 6.65 -6.25 -7.16
CA GLY A 45 5.49 -6.69 -7.93
C GLY A 45 4.51 -7.56 -7.15
N ILE A 46 3.90 -7.07 -6.07
CA ILE A 46 2.99 -7.87 -5.20
C ILE A 46 1.79 -8.40 -5.96
N ILE A 47 1.21 -7.64 -6.89
CA ILE A 47 0.09 -8.09 -7.72
C ILE A 47 0.50 -9.31 -8.55
N VAL A 48 1.67 -9.24 -9.18
CA VAL A 48 2.21 -10.36 -9.97
C VAL A 48 2.45 -11.57 -9.07
N ALA A 49 3.01 -11.35 -7.87
CA ALA A 49 3.29 -12.42 -6.91
C ALA A 49 2.01 -13.13 -6.44
N LEU A 50 0.94 -12.37 -6.12
CA LEU A 50 -0.36 -12.93 -5.74
C LEU A 50 -1.00 -13.73 -6.87
N LEU A 51 -1.03 -13.16 -8.07
CA LEU A 51 -1.58 -13.84 -9.24
C LEU A 51 -0.80 -15.12 -9.55
N MET A 52 0.53 -15.05 -9.51
CA MET A 52 1.38 -16.21 -9.74
C MET A 52 1.23 -17.27 -8.66
N GLY A 53 1.08 -16.87 -7.39
CA GLY A 53 0.79 -17.81 -6.30
C GLY A 53 -0.49 -18.61 -6.54
N LEU A 54 -1.56 -17.93 -6.95
CA LEU A 54 -2.85 -18.58 -7.30
C LEU A 54 -2.74 -19.49 -8.52
N VAL A 55 -2.09 -19.03 -9.59
CA VAL A 55 -1.92 -19.79 -10.81
C VAL A 55 -1.05 -21.03 -10.58
N THR A 56 0.09 -20.85 -9.90
CA THR A 56 1.01 -21.95 -9.58
C THR A 56 0.33 -23.01 -8.71
N ALA A 57 -0.44 -22.60 -7.70
CA ALA A 57 -1.18 -23.54 -6.85
C ALA A 57 -2.21 -24.35 -7.64
N LYS A 58 -2.94 -23.72 -8.58
CA LYS A 58 -3.90 -24.42 -9.42
C LYS A 58 -3.21 -25.38 -10.40
N LEU A 59 -2.10 -24.98 -10.99
CA LEU A 59 -1.31 -25.82 -11.89
C LEU A 59 -0.71 -27.02 -11.15
N ASP A 60 -0.21 -26.81 -9.94
CA ASP A 60 0.35 -27.86 -9.09
C ASP A 60 -0.70 -28.95 -8.81
N ILE A 61 -1.89 -28.56 -8.34
CA ILE A 61 -3.02 -29.46 -8.11
C ILE A 61 -3.46 -30.16 -9.42
N PHE A 62 -3.45 -29.45 -10.54
CA PHE A 62 -3.83 -30.01 -11.83
C PHE A 62 -2.85 -31.10 -12.28
N PHE A 63 -1.55 -30.84 -12.24
CA PHE A 63 -0.52 -31.81 -12.62
C PHE A 63 -0.42 -32.97 -11.63
N GLU A 64 -0.57 -32.75 -10.34
CA GLU A 64 -0.63 -33.81 -9.34
C GLU A 64 -1.75 -34.83 -9.61
N ARG A 65 -2.89 -34.36 -10.14
CA ARG A 65 -4.05 -35.25 -10.49
C ARG A 65 -3.90 -35.93 -11.82
N LYS A 66 -3.15 -35.36 -12.76
CA LYS A 66 -3.05 -35.86 -14.14
C LYS A 66 -1.85 -36.78 -14.40
N VAL A 67 -0.76 -36.57 -13.66
CA VAL A 67 0.49 -37.32 -13.80
C VAL A 67 0.36 -38.68 -13.09
N PRO A 68 0.73 -39.78 -13.73
CA PRO A 68 0.76 -41.11 -13.12
C PRO A 68 1.61 -41.13 -11.83
N GLU A 69 1.20 -41.93 -10.87
CA GLU A 69 1.79 -41.95 -9.52
C GLU A 69 3.29 -42.27 -9.51
N VAL A 70 3.70 -43.18 -10.39
CA VAL A 70 5.10 -43.64 -10.52
C VAL A 70 6.08 -42.51 -10.84
N ILE A 71 5.67 -41.50 -11.62
CA ILE A 71 6.54 -40.41 -12.08
C ILE A 71 6.13 -39.03 -11.48
N ARG A 72 5.03 -39.00 -10.69
CA ARG A 72 4.41 -37.77 -10.19
C ARG A 72 5.40 -36.90 -9.41
N LEU A 73 6.19 -37.50 -8.56
CA LEU A 73 7.13 -36.78 -7.70
C LEU A 73 8.16 -35.95 -8.49
N LEU A 74 8.53 -36.39 -9.68
CA LEU A 74 9.51 -35.72 -10.54
C LEU A 74 8.83 -34.82 -11.60
N VAL A 75 7.81 -35.36 -12.27
CA VAL A 75 7.22 -34.72 -13.45
C VAL A 75 6.25 -33.58 -13.06
N SER A 76 5.45 -33.74 -12.00
CA SER A 76 4.50 -32.72 -11.57
C SER A 76 5.20 -31.39 -11.19
N PRO A 77 6.21 -31.37 -10.31
CA PRO A 77 6.93 -30.14 -9.98
C PRO A 77 7.63 -29.51 -11.21
N LEU A 78 8.20 -30.34 -12.09
CA LEU A 78 8.87 -29.88 -13.30
C LEU A 78 7.90 -29.15 -14.24
N LEU A 79 6.74 -29.78 -14.53
CA LEU A 79 5.72 -29.19 -15.39
C LEU A 79 5.10 -27.95 -14.75
N THR A 80 4.81 -27.98 -13.44
CA THR A 80 4.28 -26.82 -12.72
C THR A 80 5.23 -25.63 -12.81
N THR A 81 6.52 -25.85 -12.55
CA THR A 81 7.53 -24.78 -12.60
C THR A 81 7.68 -24.24 -14.01
N LEU A 82 7.79 -25.10 -15.02
CA LEU A 82 7.98 -24.71 -16.40
C LEU A 82 6.78 -23.91 -16.94
N VAL A 83 5.56 -24.42 -16.76
CA VAL A 83 4.35 -23.74 -17.23
C VAL A 83 4.09 -22.45 -16.45
N SER A 84 4.30 -22.45 -15.13
CA SER A 84 4.16 -21.24 -14.32
C SER A 84 5.15 -20.16 -14.73
N SER A 85 6.42 -20.51 -14.96
CA SER A 85 7.43 -19.55 -15.41
C SER A 85 7.09 -18.98 -16.78
N PHE A 86 6.61 -19.82 -17.69
CA PHE A 86 6.18 -19.38 -19.00
C PHE A 86 5.01 -18.37 -18.92
N LEU A 87 4.00 -18.68 -18.10
CA LEU A 87 2.88 -17.78 -17.86
C LEU A 87 3.32 -16.48 -17.13
N LEU A 88 4.29 -16.57 -16.22
CA LEU A 88 4.84 -15.41 -15.54
C LEU A 88 5.39 -14.40 -16.56
N PHE A 89 6.29 -14.82 -17.41
CA PHE A 89 7.00 -13.91 -18.31
C PHE A 89 6.15 -13.46 -19.50
N LEU A 90 5.30 -14.33 -20.06
CA LEU A 90 4.53 -14.02 -21.26
C LEU A 90 3.21 -13.31 -20.98
N LEU A 91 2.55 -13.60 -19.87
CA LEU A 91 1.19 -13.14 -19.63
C LEU A 91 1.04 -12.33 -18.34
N ILE A 92 1.28 -12.96 -17.21
CA ILE A 92 0.95 -12.38 -15.91
C ILE A 92 1.88 -11.22 -15.56
N GLY A 93 3.16 -11.35 -15.86
CA GLY A 93 4.15 -10.30 -15.63
C GLY A 93 3.85 -9.01 -16.40
N PRO A 94 3.71 -9.05 -17.73
CA PRO A 94 3.34 -7.87 -18.52
C PRO A 94 2.01 -7.24 -18.08
N ILE A 95 0.97 -8.05 -17.83
CA ILE A 95 -0.33 -7.56 -17.34
C ILE A 95 -0.17 -6.88 -15.97
N GLY A 96 0.51 -7.52 -15.04
CA GLY A 96 0.71 -6.96 -13.70
C GLY A 96 1.54 -5.69 -13.70
N ARG A 97 2.61 -5.62 -14.52
CA ARG A 97 3.38 -4.40 -14.72
C ARG A 97 2.54 -3.30 -15.37
N GLY A 98 1.76 -3.63 -16.40
CA GLY A 98 0.86 -2.68 -17.07
C GLY A 98 -0.18 -2.07 -16.12
N LEU A 99 -0.77 -2.89 -15.25
CA LEU A 99 -1.70 -2.42 -14.22
C LEU A 99 -1.00 -1.50 -13.21
N ALA A 100 0.17 -1.89 -12.72
CA ALA A 100 0.95 -1.07 -11.79
C ALA A 100 1.35 0.27 -12.43
N SER A 101 1.88 0.25 -13.65
CA SER A 101 2.24 1.47 -14.38
C SER A 101 1.03 2.36 -14.68
N GLY A 102 -0.12 1.77 -15.01
CA GLY A 102 -1.36 2.51 -15.25
C GLY A 102 -1.80 3.29 -14.00
N ILE A 103 -1.80 2.65 -12.83
CA ILE A 103 -2.12 3.31 -11.56
C ILE A 103 -1.12 4.41 -11.25
N THR A 104 0.16 4.13 -11.41
CA THR A 104 1.24 5.08 -11.23
C THR A 104 1.07 6.34 -12.11
N ASN A 105 0.81 6.15 -13.40
CA ASN A 105 0.61 7.26 -14.33
C ASN A 105 -0.58 8.14 -13.94
N VAL A 106 -1.68 7.53 -13.48
CA VAL A 106 -2.85 8.29 -12.98
C VAL A 106 -2.46 9.13 -11.76
N LEU A 107 -1.72 8.57 -10.82
CA LEU A 107 -1.31 9.26 -9.60
C LEU A 107 -0.33 10.41 -9.88
N VAL A 108 0.66 10.19 -10.73
CA VAL A 108 1.61 11.24 -11.16
C VAL A 108 0.87 12.33 -11.96
N TRP A 109 -0.06 11.95 -12.83
CA TRP A 109 -0.89 12.93 -13.54
C TRP A 109 -1.73 13.76 -12.56
N MET A 110 -2.35 13.15 -11.58
CA MET A 110 -3.12 13.86 -10.54
C MET A 110 -2.27 14.88 -9.79
N THR A 111 -1.08 14.48 -9.34
CA THR A 111 -0.19 15.38 -8.60
C THR A 111 0.34 16.53 -9.46
N ARG A 112 0.61 16.29 -10.74
CA ARG A 112 1.13 17.34 -11.66
C ARG A 112 0.06 18.31 -12.16
N ASN A 113 -1.17 17.84 -12.39
CA ASN A 113 -2.20 18.64 -13.07
C ASN A 113 -3.27 19.21 -12.13
N LEU A 114 -3.53 18.60 -10.99
CA LEU A 114 -4.57 19.03 -10.06
C LEU A 114 -4.05 19.90 -8.91
N GLY A 115 -2.75 20.19 -8.86
CA GLY A 115 -2.15 21.01 -7.82
C GLY A 115 -2.48 20.53 -6.41
N ILE A 116 -2.98 21.43 -5.54
CA ILE A 116 -3.32 21.11 -4.15
C ILE A 116 -4.33 19.96 -4.03
N PHE A 117 -5.29 19.88 -4.95
CA PHE A 117 -6.30 18.80 -4.93
C PHE A 117 -5.68 17.44 -5.27
N GLY A 118 -4.72 17.40 -6.19
CA GLY A 118 -3.98 16.19 -6.53
C GLY A 118 -3.14 15.68 -5.37
N TYR A 119 -2.42 16.57 -4.70
CA TYR A 119 -1.62 16.25 -3.52
C TYR A 119 -2.47 15.76 -2.36
N ALA A 120 -3.56 16.48 -2.07
CA ALA A 120 -4.51 16.07 -1.03
C ALA A 120 -5.16 14.71 -1.36
N ALA A 121 -5.65 14.52 -2.57
CA ALA A 121 -6.27 13.27 -2.99
C ALA A 121 -5.29 12.10 -2.94
N PHE A 122 -4.06 12.27 -3.44
CA PHE A 122 -3.02 11.24 -3.39
C PHE A 122 -2.75 10.80 -1.94
N SER A 123 -2.42 11.75 -1.04
CA SER A 123 -2.12 11.41 0.35
C SER A 123 -3.35 10.85 1.08
N GLY A 124 -4.56 11.27 0.73
CA GLY A 124 -5.79 10.74 1.30
C GLY A 124 -6.07 9.29 0.90
N VAL A 125 -5.82 8.92 -0.36
CA VAL A 125 -6.05 7.54 -0.85
C VAL A 125 -4.84 6.63 -0.67
N GLN A 126 -3.70 7.16 -0.27
CA GLN A 126 -2.44 6.42 -0.12
C GLN A 126 -2.60 5.17 0.76
N GLN A 127 -3.39 5.25 1.84
CA GLN A 127 -3.67 4.09 2.69
C GLN A 127 -4.40 2.96 1.94
N LEU A 128 -5.30 3.31 1.01
CA LEU A 128 -5.98 2.33 0.17
C LEU A 128 -5.02 1.69 -0.83
N ILE A 129 -4.06 2.47 -1.33
CA ILE A 129 -3.00 1.97 -2.21
C ILE A 129 -2.07 1.01 -1.45
N VAL A 130 -1.74 1.32 -0.20
CA VAL A 130 -0.94 0.41 0.66
C VAL A 130 -1.63 -0.94 0.86
N ILE A 131 -2.95 -0.97 1.03
CA ILE A 131 -3.72 -2.22 1.15
C ILE A 131 -3.53 -3.13 -0.06
N THR A 132 -3.41 -2.56 -1.26
CA THR A 132 -3.19 -3.33 -2.49
C THR A 132 -1.74 -3.76 -2.70
N GLY A 133 -0.81 -3.25 -1.88
CA GLY A 133 0.63 -3.47 -2.02
C GLY A 133 1.30 -2.67 -3.16
N LEU A 134 0.53 -1.88 -3.91
CA LEU A 134 1.05 -1.08 -5.04
C LEU A 134 2.02 0.02 -4.63
N HIS A 135 2.03 0.42 -3.36
CA HIS A 135 2.91 1.46 -2.86
C HIS A 135 4.42 1.14 -3.05
N HIS A 136 4.79 -0.12 -3.19
CA HIS A 136 6.18 -0.50 -3.48
C HIS A 136 6.67 -0.02 -4.86
N VAL A 137 5.77 0.22 -5.81
CA VAL A 137 6.12 0.77 -7.12
C VAL A 137 6.59 2.22 -7.02
N PHE A 138 6.18 2.94 -5.99
CA PHE A 138 6.55 4.36 -5.82
C PHE A 138 8.04 4.58 -5.62
N GLY A 139 8.79 3.61 -5.08
CA GLY A 139 10.24 3.73 -4.95
C GLY A 139 10.95 3.97 -6.30
N ALA A 140 10.49 3.34 -7.38
CA ALA A 140 11.01 3.58 -8.71
C ALA A 140 10.67 5.00 -9.22
N ILE A 141 9.44 5.47 -8.92
CA ILE A 141 9.01 6.82 -9.31
C ILE A 141 9.75 7.90 -8.51
N GLU A 142 9.93 7.70 -7.21
CA GLU A 142 10.72 8.59 -6.35
C GLU A 142 12.14 8.75 -6.87
N SER A 143 12.76 7.62 -7.24
CA SER A 143 14.09 7.62 -7.82
C SER A 143 14.13 8.34 -9.15
N GLN A 144 13.15 8.12 -10.04
CA GLN A 144 13.07 8.82 -11.33
C GLN A 144 12.84 10.33 -11.12
N LEU A 145 11.99 10.74 -10.19
CA LEU A 145 11.78 12.15 -9.86
C LEU A 145 13.10 12.84 -9.43
N LEU A 146 13.92 12.15 -8.64
CA LEU A 146 15.23 12.67 -8.24
C LEU A 146 16.18 12.82 -9.41
N VAL A 147 16.21 11.85 -10.34
CA VAL A 147 17.04 11.94 -11.56
C VAL A 147 16.58 13.09 -12.45
N ASP A 148 15.27 13.22 -12.67
CA ASP A 148 14.71 14.18 -13.62
C ASP A 148 14.73 15.62 -13.10
N THR A 149 14.49 15.81 -11.79
CA THR A 149 14.23 17.13 -11.21
C THR A 149 15.14 17.51 -10.03
N GLY A 150 15.94 16.57 -9.55
CA GLY A 150 16.74 16.73 -8.33
C GLY A 150 15.90 16.79 -7.04
N ARG A 151 14.56 16.66 -7.13
CA ARG A 151 13.64 16.80 -5.99
C ARG A 151 12.53 15.75 -6.04
N ASN A 152 12.18 15.20 -4.88
CA ASN A 152 11.17 14.18 -4.72
C ASN A 152 10.02 14.71 -3.86
N PHE A 153 8.93 15.14 -4.48
CA PHE A 153 7.73 15.57 -3.76
C PHE A 153 6.86 14.40 -3.27
N LEU A 154 7.05 13.21 -3.81
CA LEU A 154 6.25 12.03 -3.51
C LEU A 154 6.56 11.48 -2.11
N ASN A 155 7.82 11.53 -1.68
CA ASN A 155 8.25 11.07 -0.36
C ASN A 155 7.50 11.79 0.78
N PRO A 156 7.49 13.14 0.89
CA PRO A 156 6.73 13.80 1.95
C PRO A 156 5.22 13.60 1.83
N LEU A 157 4.66 13.41 0.63
CA LEU A 157 3.24 13.07 0.44
C LEU A 157 2.87 11.72 1.04
N MET A 158 3.69 10.70 0.82
CA MET A 158 3.52 9.40 1.46
C MET A 158 3.73 9.48 2.96
N SER A 159 4.72 10.24 3.38
CA SER A 159 5.11 10.39 4.79
C SER A 159 3.99 11.01 5.63
N VAL A 160 3.33 12.08 5.15
CA VAL A 160 2.19 12.69 5.87
C VAL A 160 0.97 11.76 5.92
N ALA A 161 0.74 10.95 4.89
CA ALA A 161 -0.31 9.94 4.90
C ALA A 161 -0.03 8.84 5.94
N ILE A 162 1.23 8.44 6.08
CA ILE A 162 1.66 7.44 7.06
C ILE A 162 1.46 7.96 8.48
N ILE A 163 1.92 9.16 8.80
CA ILE A 163 1.76 9.71 10.17
C ILE A 163 0.28 9.97 10.50
N ALA A 164 -0.55 10.34 9.53
CA ALA A 164 -2.00 10.47 9.71
C ALA A 164 -2.66 9.15 10.15
N GLN A 165 -2.17 7.99 9.64
CA GLN A 165 -2.57 6.67 10.12
C GLN A 165 -2.24 6.47 11.60
N GLY A 166 -1.05 6.92 12.02
CA GLY A 166 -0.65 6.90 13.42
C GLY A 166 -1.57 7.75 14.29
N GLY A 167 -1.93 8.94 13.82
CA GLY A 167 -2.95 9.78 14.46
C GLY A 167 -4.28 9.07 14.63
N ALA A 168 -4.73 8.37 13.59
CA ALA A 168 -5.97 7.59 13.64
C ALA A 168 -5.90 6.44 14.67
N VAL A 169 -4.76 5.75 14.76
CA VAL A 169 -4.52 4.71 15.78
C VAL A 169 -4.60 5.30 17.19
N LEU A 170 -3.99 6.45 17.43
CA LEU A 170 -4.08 7.15 18.73
C LEU A 170 -5.52 7.56 19.05
N GLY A 171 -6.26 8.07 18.07
CA GLY A 171 -7.68 8.41 18.22
C GLY A 171 -8.54 7.19 18.60
N TYR A 172 -8.27 6.05 17.98
CA TYR A 172 -8.91 4.78 18.37
C TYR A 172 -8.53 4.37 19.79
N MET A 173 -7.25 4.44 20.15
CA MET A 173 -6.74 4.08 21.48
C MET A 173 -7.40 4.92 22.56
N VAL A 174 -7.46 6.23 22.40
CA VAL A 174 -8.06 7.16 23.40
C VAL A 174 -9.54 6.84 23.61
N ARG A 175 -10.28 6.52 22.56
CA ARG A 175 -11.69 6.11 22.71
C ARG A 175 -11.88 4.79 23.45
N ASN A 176 -10.89 3.92 23.43
CA ASN A 176 -10.94 2.59 24.02
C ASN A 176 -9.93 2.43 25.16
N MET A 177 -9.62 3.51 25.87
CA MET A 177 -8.58 3.53 26.95
C MET A 177 -8.84 2.53 28.08
N LYS A 178 -10.10 2.10 28.30
CA LYS A 178 -10.47 1.11 29.31
C LYS A 178 -10.17 -0.34 28.87
N ASP A 179 -9.93 -0.56 27.58
CA ASP A 179 -9.60 -1.87 27.03
C ASP A 179 -8.08 -2.04 26.96
N ALA A 180 -7.53 -2.92 27.79
CA ALA A 180 -6.10 -3.22 27.82
C ALA A 180 -5.61 -3.75 26.46
N LYS A 181 -6.41 -4.59 25.77
CA LYS A 181 -6.08 -5.14 24.45
C LYS A 181 -5.95 -4.05 23.38
N ALA A 182 -6.77 -2.99 23.49
CA ALA A 182 -6.66 -1.85 22.58
C ALA A 182 -5.30 -1.14 22.75
N LYS A 183 -4.82 -0.97 23.97
CA LYS A 183 -3.50 -0.36 24.24
C LYS A 183 -2.37 -1.24 23.75
N GLU A 184 -2.40 -2.53 24.05
CA GLU A 184 -1.41 -3.51 23.60
C GLU A 184 -1.26 -3.54 22.07
N LEU A 185 -2.35 -3.33 21.35
CA LEU A 185 -2.36 -3.27 19.89
C LEU A 185 -1.90 -1.90 19.37
N CYS A 186 -2.41 -0.80 19.94
CA CYS A 186 -2.23 0.53 19.38
C CYS A 186 -0.83 1.12 19.65
N ILE A 187 -0.23 0.85 20.82
CA ILE A 187 1.08 1.42 21.16
C ILE A 187 2.17 0.93 20.21
N PRO A 188 2.37 -0.38 19.98
CA PRO A 188 3.36 -0.85 19.03
C PRO A 188 3.05 -0.40 17.59
N SER A 189 1.76 -0.37 17.22
CA SER A 189 1.33 0.10 15.90
C SER A 189 1.69 1.55 15.67
N PHE A 190 1.49 2.42 16.64
CA PHE A 190 1.88 3.83 16.54
C PHE A 190 3.39 4.00 16.48
N VAL A 191 4.13 3.28 17.33
CA VAL A 191 5.60 3.31 17.30
C VAL A 191 6.13 2.88 15.93
N SER A 192 5.57 1.83 15.34
CA SER A 192 5.94 1.38 13.99
C SER A 192 5.73 2.49 12.94
N VAL A 193 4.62 3.23 13.03
CA VAL A 193 4.32 4.36 12.12
C VAL A 193 5.38 5.45 12.20
N LEU A 194 5.93 5.74 13.39
CA LEU A 194 7.00 6.74 13.52
C LEU A 194 8.25 6.39 12.70
N PHE A 195 8.47 5.11 12.43
CA PHE A 195 9.56 4.61 11.59
C PHE A 195 9.13 4.29 10.15
N GLY A 196 7.92 4.72 9.74
CA GLY A 196 7.43 4.54 8.39
C GLY A 196 6.82 3.16 8.10
N ILE A 197 6.68 2.29 9.11
CA ILE A 197 6.10 0.96 8.98
C ILE A 197 4.59 1.04 9.22
N THR A 198 3.80 0.78 8.18
CA THR A 198 2.36 1.06 8.17
C THR A 198 1.49 -0.15 8.50
N GLU A 199 1.97 -1.36 8.27
CA GLU A 199 1.20 -2.60 8.31
C GLU A 199 0.51 -2.84 9.66
N PRO A 200 1.18 -2.69 10.82
CA PRO A 200 0.52 -2.90 12.12
C PRO A 200 -0.62 -1.91 12.38
N ALA A 201 -0.43 -0.63 11.99
CA ALA A 201 -1.45 0.40 12.13
C ALA A 201 -2.62 0.17 11.17
N LEU A 202 -2.31 -0.12 9.91
CA LEU A 202 -3.29 -0.26 8.85
C LEU A 202 -4.15 -1.51 9.03
N PHE A 203 -3.53 -2.69 9.13
CA PHE A 203 -4.25 -3.96 9.22
C PHE A 203 -4.72 -4.29 10.64
N GLY A 204 -3.94 -3.91 11.67
CA GLY A 204 -4.29 -4.15 13.06
C GLY A 204 -5.44 -3.27 13.55
N VAL A 205 -5.47 -2.00 13.16
CA VAL A 205 -6.41 -1.01 13.70
C VAL A 205 -7.29 -0.39 12.62
N ASN A 206 -6.71 0.27 11.61
CA ASN A 206 -7.44 1.18 10.74
C ASN A 206 -8.49 0.46 9.89
N ILE A 207 -8.12 -0.63 9.22
CA ILE A 207 -9.05 -1.44 8.41
C ILE A 207 -10.04 -2.19 9.31
N ARG A 208 -9.53 -2.77 10.39
CA ARG A 208 -10.33 -3.59 11.30
C ARG A 208 -11.53 -2.83 11.88
N TYR A 209 -11.33 -1.58 12.25
CA TYR A 209 -12.35 -0.76 12.89
C TYR A 209 -13.01 0.27 11.96
N ARG A 210 -12.55 0.41 10.71
CA ARG A 210 -13.08 1.21 9.59
C ARG A 210 -13.05 2.73 9.81
N TYR A 211 -13.65 3.26 10.89
CA TYR A 211 -13.67 4.71 11.13
C TYR A 211 -12.26 5.32 11.35
N PRO A 212 -11.26 4.60 11.94
CA PRO A 212 -9.90 5.12 11.99
C PRO A 212 -9.27 5.21 10.59
N LEU A 213 -9.61 4.27 9.67
CA LEU A 213 -9.16 4.36 8.29
C LEU A 213 -9.62 5.66 7.64
N ALA A 214 -10.91 6.00 7.78
CA ALA A 214 -11.46 7.24 7.25
C ALA A 214 -10.81 8.47 7.90
N GLY A 215 -10.57 8.45 9.21
CA GLY A 215 -9.87 9.52 9.92
C GLY A 215 -8.44 9.72 9.41
N GLY A 216 -7.70 8.64 9.21
CA GLY A 216 -6.36 8.68 8.65
C GLY A 216 -6.33 9.17 7.20
N CYS A 217 -7.31 8.77 6.36
CA CYS A 217 -7.44 9.29 4.99
C CYS A 217 -7.65 10.81 4.98
N ILE A 218 -8.52 11.33 5.84
CA ILE A 218 -8.77 12.79 5.96
C ILE A 218 -7.50 13.51 6.46
N GLY A 219 -6.83 12.96 7.47
CA GLY A 219 -5.55 13.48 7.94
C GLY A 219 -4.49 13.52 6.84
N GLY A 220 -4.41 12.47 6.04
CA GLY A 220 -3.56 12.41 4.85
C GLY A 220 -3.90 13.49 3.82
N CYS A 221 -5.19 13.71 3.52
CA CYS A 221 -5.63 14.78 2.62
C CYS A 221 -5.12 16.16 3.08
N ILE A 222 -5.30 16.49 4.35
CA ILE A 222 -4.86 17.78 4.89
C ILE A 222 -3.33 17.89 4.89
N GLY A 223 -2.62 16.84 5.30
CA GLY A 223 -1.16 16.78 5.22
C GLY A 223 -0.64 16.98 3.80
N GLY A 224 -1.25 16.32 2.81
CA GLY A 224 -0.90 16.46 1.40
C GLY A 224 -1.14 17.87 0.87
N ALA A 225 -2.22 18.54 1.28
CA ALA A 225 -2.46 19.94 0.94
C ALA A 225 -1.35 20.86 1.48
N ILE A 226 -0.86 20.62 2.70
CA ILE A 226 0.25 21.38 3.29
C ILE A 226 1.55 21.13 2.52
N VAL A 227 1.85 19.88 2.15
CA VAL A 227 3.02 19.55 1.33
C VAL A 227 3.04 20.37 0.03
N TYR A 228 1.89 20.52 -0.62
CA TYR A 228 1.77 21.36 -1.82
C TYR A 228 2.01 22.83 -1.51
N ILE A 229 1.30 23.41 -0.52
CA ILE A 229 1.38 24.83 -0.17
C ILE A 229 2.80 25.24 0.22
N THR A 230 3.51 24.37 0.93
CA THR A 230 4.88 24.61 1.39
C THR A 230 5.94 24.23 0.38
N ASN A 231 5.56 23.70 -0.78
CA ASN A 231 6.46 23.17 -1.80
C ASN A 231 7.49 22.19 -1.22
N LEU A 232 7.04 21.37 -0.29
CA LEU A 232 7.89 20.42 0.45
C LEU A 232 8.32 19.27 -0.48
N ALA A 233 9.62 18.99 -0.49
CA ALA A 233 10.21 17.89 -1.22
C ALA A 233 11.31 17.23 -0.40
N ALA A 234 11.77 16.07 -0.84
CA ALA A 234 12.91 15.37 -0.31
C ALA A 234 14.05 15.36 -1.35
N LEU A 235 15.28 15.23 -0.90
CA LEU A 235 16.50 15.04 -1.71
C LEU A 235 16.91 13.57 -1.80
N GLY A 236 16.07 12.67 -1.33
CA GLY A 236 16.28 11.22 -1.33
C GLY A 236 14.96 10.47 -1.36
N PHE A 237 15.02 9.17 -1.20
CA PHE A 237 13.85 8.28 -1.15
C PHE A 237 14.03 7.17 -0.12
N GLY A 238 12.94 6.48 0.22
CA GLY A 238 12.93 5.28 1.03
C GLY A 238 12.45 5.48 2.46
N THR A 239 13.06 6.36 3.24
CA THR A 239 12.62 6.59 4.63
C THR A 239 11.54 7.66 4.71
N THR A 240 10.62 7.49 5.67
CA THR A 240 9.46 8.39 5.88
C THR A 240 9.30 8.68 7.38
N VAL A 241 8.41 9.59 7.72
CA VAL A 241 8.05 10.04 9.07
C VAL A 241 9.29 10.54 9.83
N VAL A 242 9.63 10.00 11.00
CA VAL A 242 10.74 10.53 11.80
C VAL A 242 12.08 10.43 11.08
N PRO A 243 12.50 9.27 10.54
CA PRO A 243 13.74 9.21 9.76
C PRO A 243 13.69 10.04 8.47
N GLY A 244 12.51 10.21 7.89
CA GLY A 244 12.31 10.96 6.64
C GLY A 244 12.66 12.44 6.74
N ILE A 245 12.69 13.04 7.93
CA ILE A 245 13.10 14.43 8.12
C ILE A 245 14.53 14.68 7.59
N ALA A 246 15.40 13.68 7.70
CA ALA A 246 16.77 13.77 7.20
C ALA A 246 16.86 13.92 5.67
N LEU A 247 15.81 13.51 4.95
CA LEU A 247 15.72 13.63 3.50
C LEU A 247 15.10 14.93 3.04
N ALA A 248 14.47 15.71 3.93
CA ALA A 248 13.77 16.94 3.57
C ALA A 248 14.73 17.94 2.91
N ASP A 249 14.32 18.52 1.77
CA ASP A 249 15.06 19.57 1.11
C ASP A 249 15.14 20.82 2.03
N PRO A 250 16.33 21.26 2.44
CA PRO A 250 16.48 22.41 3.34
C PRO A 250 16.00 23.73 2.72
N ALA A 251 15.84 23.78 1.40
CA ALA A 251 15.27 24.95 0.72
C ALA A 251 13.85 25.25 1.24
N HIS A 252 13.45 26.50 1.20
CA HIS A 252 12.12 26.97 1.60
C HIS A 252 11.68 26.52 3.01
N HIS A 253 12.61 26.50 3.98
CA HIS A 253 12.36 26.04 5.35
C HIS A 253 11.89 24.58 5.45
N GLY A 254 12.40 23.70 4.58
CA GLY A 254 11.89 22.31 4.40
C GLY A 254 11.80 21.51 5.68
N TYR A 255 12.79 21.57 6.60
CA TYR A 255 12.71 20.86 7.88
C TYR A 255 11.53 21.33 8.75
N MET A 256 11.33 22.65 8.84
CA MET A 256 10.20 23.23 9.60
C MET A 256 8.87 22.82 8.96
N ASN A 257 8.77 22.97 7.65
CA ASN A 257 7.58 22.61 6.89
C ASN A 257 7.27 21.11 6.97
N TYR A 258 8.31 20.27 6.99
CA TYR A 258 8.16 18.85 7.22
C TYR A 258 7.50 18.55 8.57
N VAL A 259 8.03 19.14 9.65
CA VAL A 259 7.47 18.97 11.00
C VAL A 259 6.03 19.47 11.06
N ILE A 260 5.74 20.67 10.53
CA ILE A 260 4.39 21.24 10.51
C ILE A 260 3.42 20.33 9.76
N ALA A 261 3.78 19.86 8.56
CA ALA A 261 2.92 18.99 7.77
C ALA A 261 2.60 17.68 8.49
N HIS A 262 3.61 17.09 9.16
CA HIS A 262 3.45 15.84 9.91
C HIS A 262 2.62 16.01 11.18
N VAL A 263 2.85 17.08 11.95
CA VAL A 263 2.06 17.38 13.15
C VAL A 263 0.59 17.61 12.79
N VAL A 264 0.33 18.43 11.77
CA VAL A 264 -1.05 18.71 11.34
C VAL A 264 -1.74 17.45 10.79
N ALA A 265 -1.03 16.62 10.02
CA ALA A 265 -1.58 15.35 9.51
C ALA A 265 -1.91 14.37 10.66
N LEU A 266 -1.02 14.25 11.64
CA LEU A 266 -1.22 13.43 12.83
C LEU A 266 -2.42 13.91 13.65
N GLU A 267 -2.46 15.20 13.98
CA GLU A 267 -3.56 15.79 14.76
C GLU A 267 -4.90 15.67 14.05
N THR A 268 -4.91 15.94 12.75
CA THR A 268 -6.15 15.81 11.95
C THR A 268 -6.61 14.35 11.92
N GLY A 269 -5.73 13.39 11.69
CA GLY A 269 -6.05 11.97 11.73
C GLY A 269 -6.61 11.54 13.09
N PHE A 270 -6.00 12.03 14.17
CA PHE A 270 -6.44 11.80 15.54
C PHE A 270 -7.84 12.38 15.81
N LEU A 271 -8.05 13.67 15.55
CA LEU A 271 -9.30 14.37 15.82
C LEU A 271 -10.45 13.80 14.96
N MET A 272 -10.21 13.57 13.67
CA MET A 272 -11.22 13.00 12.79
C MET A 272 -11.62 11.59 13.21
N THR A 273 -10.68 10.80 13.70
CA THR A 273 -11.01 9.47 14.26
C THR A 273 -11.86 9.57 15.52
N LEU A 274 -11.60 10.53 16.40
CA LEU A 274 -12.46 10.77 17.56
C LEU A 274 -13.88 11.16 17.14
N ILE A 275 -14.02 12.10 16.19
CA ILE A 275 -15.29 12.57 15.67
C ILE A 275 -16.07 11.42 15.00
N LEU A 276 -15.46 10.78 14.03
CA LEU A 276 -16.08 9.68 13.29
C LEU A 276 -16.48 8.53 14.22
N GLY A 277 -15.62 8.18 15.17
CA GLY A 277 -15.95 7.14 16.13
C GLY A 277 -17.17 7.48 17.01
N THR A 278 -17.48 8.76 17.29
CA THR A 278 -18.73 9.15 17.98
C THR A 278 -19.94 8.95 17.08
N LEU A 279 -19.82 9.30 15.80
CA LEU A 279 -20.91 9.17 14.82
C LEU A 279 -21.23 7.69 14.58
N PHE A 280 -20.25 6.85 14.36
CA PHE A 280 -20.43 5.40 14.18
C PHE A 280 -21.08 4.70 15.39
N ARG A 281 -20.72 5.12 16.62
CA ARG A 281 -21.32 4.58 17.83
C ARG A 281 -22.81 4.96 17.94
N LYS A 282 -23.16 6.19 17.58
CA LYS A 282 -24.53 6.70 17.60
C LYS A 282 -25.40 5.95 16.58
N GLU A 283 -24.88 5.67 15.40
CA GLU A 283 -25.56 4.94 14.34
C GLU A 283 -25.81 3.49 14.74
N LYS A 284 -24.81 2.81 15.31
CA LYS A 284 -24.96 1.44 15.81
C LYS A 284 -25.97 1.33 16.96
N SER A 285 -26.01 2.33 17.86
CA SER A 285 -27.00 2.41 18.94
C SER A 285 -28.41 2.61 18.40
N ASN A 286 -28.58 3.49 17.40
CA ASN A 286 -29.87 3.72 16.76
C ASN A 286 -30.38 2.49 16.00
N SER A 287 -29.52 1.80 15.28
CA SER A 287 -29.86 0.56 14.58
C SER A 287 -30.29 -0.54 15.56
N TYR A 288 -29.57 -0.71 16.67
CA TYR A 288 -29.93 -1.66 17.71
C TYR A 288 -31.30 -1.33 18.37
N ASN A 289 -31.53 -0.04 18.68
CA ASN A 289 -32.80 0.41 19.25
C ASN A 289 -33.98 0.21 18.29
N LEU A 290 -33.78 0.42 16.99
CA LEU A 290 -34.77 0.13 15.96
C LEU A 290 -35.08 -1.37 15.88
N GLN A 291 -34.07 -2.22 15.87
CA GLN A 291 -34.27 -3.69 15.88
C GLN A 291 -35.02 -4.14 17.13
N MET A 292 -34.62 -3.67 18.31
CA MET A 292 -35.32 -3.98 19.56
C MET A 292 -36.77 -3.47 19.60
N LYS A 293 -37.03 -2.32 18.97
CA LYS A 293 -38.42 -1.79 18.83
C LYS A 293 -39.28 -2.70 17.94
N TRP A 294 -38.72 -3.19 16.82
CA TRP A 294 -39.39 -4.17 15.95
C TRP A 294 -39.63 -5.51 16.66
N VAL A 295 -38.67 -6.03 17.39
CA VAL A 295 -38.83 -7.26 18.18
C VAL A 295 -39.94 -7.10 19.23
N LYS A 296 -39.99 -5.98 19.96
CA LYS A 296 -41.05 -5.70 20.95
C LYS A 296 -42.42 -5.57 20.29
N ILE A 297 -42.55 -4.95 19.13
CA ILE A 297 -43.81 -4.85 18.37
C ILE A 297 -44.27 -6.24 17.93
N TYR A 298 -43.33 -7.08 17.45
CA TYR A 298 -43.63 -8.45 16.99
C TYR A 298 -44.11 -9.32 18.15
N LEU A 299 -43.40 -9.29 19.29
CA LEU A 299 -43.81 -10.06 20.48
C LEU A 299 -45.18 -9.63 21.02
N LYS A 300 -45.49 -8.34 21.00
CA LYS A 300 -46.78 -7.80 21.44
C LYS A 300 -47.97 -8.17 20.53
N ARG A 301 -47.70 -8.61 19.31
CA ARG A 301 -48.70 -9.02 18.32
C ARG A 301 -49.02 -10.53 18.36
N PHE A 302 -48.14 -11.31 19.01
CA PHE A 302 -48.28 -12.76 19.10
C PHE A 302 -48.48 -13.28 20.53
N MET A 303 -48.48 -12.40 21.53
CA MET A 303 -48.96 -12.66 22.89
C MET A 303 -50.32 -11.96 23.11
#